data_ece83f402885e34efedcbb0911564ff8
#
_entry.id   ece83f402885e34efedcbb0911564ff8
#
_cell.length_a   1.000
_cell.length_b   1.000
_cell.length_c   1.000
_cell.angle_alpha   90.00
_cell.angle_beta   90.00
_cell.angle_gamma   90.00
#
_symmetry.space_group_name_H-M   'P 1'
#
loop_
_entity.id
_entity.type
_entity.pdbx_description
1 polymer ?
#
loop_
_entity_poly.entity_id
_entity_poly.type
_entity_poly.pdbx_seq_one_letter_code
_entity_poly.pdbx_strand_id
1 'polypeptide(L)'
;MMQDSKFPPLRVLNQWTWHSRLYRSADYVTRHADLELVELNSFGCGLDAVVTDQVQEIMSKRNRLYTSLKIDQSMNLGAVRIRLRSLKAAIGERMQEKGSVAPILYPKAEFTPEMRGTFTILAPEMSPIHFPLIRDAVRSAGYNVEVLPPVRADIDTGLSFVNNDACYPAIITIGSLMRALLSGTYDLSRTAVILSQTGGACRASNYIGFLHKALDDAGLSRIPVISLNTRNLEPQSGFRLTFTLIRRLIKAAIYGDALQQCLYRTRPYEKSPGSAETLYRKWQDICCKSLIKGCSFHRFAQNISLSLIHI
;
A
#
# COMPACT_ATOMS: atom_id res chain seq x y z
N MET A 1 -21.52 27.66 -5.73
CA MET A 1 -21.84 26.84 -6.91
C MET A 1 -21.34 25.37 -6.87
N MET A 2 -20.41 24.99 -6.00
CA MET A 2 -19.90 23.59 -5.91
C MET A 2 -20.46 22.76 -4.73
N GLN A 3 -21.49 23.23 -4.04
CA GLN A 3 -22.01 22.59 -2.82
C GLN A 3 -23.01 21.44 -3.07
N ASP A 4 -23.61 21.33 -4.26
CA ASP A 4 -24.68 20.37 -4.56
C ASP A 4 -24.30 19.11 -5.35
N SER A 5 -23.01 18.93 -5.71
CA SER A 5 -22.61 17.70 -6.39
C SER A 5 -22.39 16.58 -5.35
N LYS A 6 -23.07 15.45 -5.51
CA LYS A 6 -22.75 14.22 -4.79
C LYS A 6 -21.27 13.94 -4.96
N PHE A 7 -20.60 13.56 -3.87
CA PHE A 7 -19.18 13.26 -3.90
C PHE A 7 -18.93 12.09 -4.89
N PRO A 8 -17.96 12.21 -5.81
CA PRO A 8 -17.69 11.12 -6.75
C PRO A 8 -17.19 9.88 -5.99
N PRO A 9 -17.44 8.67 -6.49
CA PRO A 9 -16.77 7.48 -5.97
C PRO A 9 -15.25 7.67 -6.05
N LEU A 10 -14.55 7.35 -4.97
CA LEU A 10 -13.09 7.44 -4.87
C LEU A 10 -12.51 6.07 -4.54
N ARG A 11 -11.36 5.79 -5.12
CA ARG A 11 -10.53 4.64 -4.76
C ARG A 11 -9.74 4.91 -3.50
N VAL A 12 -9.36 6.17 -3.30
CA VAL A 12 -8.55 6.65 -2.18
C VAL A 12 -9.39 7.13 -1.01
N LEU A 13 -8.81 7.11 0.18
CA LEU A 13 -9.43 7.67 1.37
C LEU A 13 -9.37 9.20 1.31
N ASN A 14 -10.54 9.83 1.34
CA ASN A 14 -10.65 11.29 1.31
C ASN A 14 -10.44 11.88 2.71
N GLN A 15 -9.25 12.38 2.99
CA GLN A 15 -8.83 12.84 4.32
C GLN A 15 -8.55 14.34 4.41
N TRP A 16 -8.43 15.04 3.27
CA TRP A 16 -7.93 16.41 3.23
C TRP A 16 -8.88 17.33 2.49
N THR A 17 -9.12 18.50 3.06
CA THR A 17 -10.10 19.48 2.55
C THR A 17 -9.76 19.97 1.13
N TRP A 18 -8.49 20.27 0.86
CA TRP A 18 -8.07 20.75 -0.46
C TRP A 18 -8.20 19.68 -1.52
N HIS A 19 -7.82 18.45 -1.21
CA HIS A 19 -7.97 17.31 -2.11
C HIS A 19 -9.44 16.99 -2.39
N SER A 20 -10.30 17.10 -1.38
CA SER A 20 -11.75 16.98 -1.56
C SER A 20 -12.28 17.97 -2.61
N ARG A 21 -11.75 19.20 -2.63
CA ARG A 21 -12.12 20.20 -3.63
C ARG A 21 -11.66 19.79 -5.03
N LEU A 22 -10.44 19.27 -5.17
CA LEU A 22 -9.91 18.79 -6.44
C LEU A 22 -10.75 17.63 -7.02
N TYR A 23 -11.12 16.64 -6.20
CA TYR A 23 -11.99 15.54 -6.63
C TYR A 23 -13.37 16.02 -7.10
N ARG A 24 -13.97 16.97 -6.36
CA ARG A 24 -15.24 17.59 -6.76
C ARG A 24 -15.09 18.41 -8.02
N SER A 25 -14.00 19.16 -8.18
CA SER A 25 -13.72 19.92 -9.39
C SER A 25 -13.57 19.02 -10.60
N ALA A 26 -12.84 17.89 -10.45
CA ALA A 26 -12.71 16.90 -11.50
C ALA A 26 -14.09 16.33 -11.91
N ASP A 27 -14.90 15.88 -10.95
CA ASP A 27 -16.25 15.37 -11.24
C ASP A 27 -17.13 16.46 -11.88
N TYR A 28 -17.07 17.70 -11.42
CA TYR A 28 -17.81 18.81 -11.98
C TYR A 28 -17.44 19.06 -13.44
N VAL A 29 -16.14 19.19 -13.73
CA VAL A 29 -15.64 19.41 -15.09
C VAL A 29 -16.02 18.29 -16.05
N THR A 30 -16.08 17.04 -15.57
CA THR A 30 -16.50 15.92 -16.42
C THR A 30 -17.94 16.02 -16.91
N ARG A 31 -18.79 16.81 -16.24
CA ARG A 31 -20.21 17.02 -16.57
C ARG A 31 -20.47 18.28 -17.41
N HIS A 32 -19.44 19.12 -17.62
CA HIS A 32 -19.53 20.38 -18.33
C HIS A 32 -18.58 20.40 -19.53
N ALA A 33 -19.12 20.38 -20.73
CA ALA A 33 -18.34 20.25 -21.97
C ALA A 33 -17.45 21.45 -22.26
N ASP A 34 -17.82 22.61 -21.74
CA ASP A 34 -17.16 23.90 -21.90
C ASP A 34 -16.02 24.15 -20.92
N LEU A 35 -15.76 23.20 -19.99
CA LEU A 35 -14.72 23.31 -18.97
C LEU A 35 -13.62 22.29 -19.18
N GLU A 36 -12.39 22.70 -18.87
CA GLU A 36 -11.21 21.85 -18.82
C GLU A 36 -10.51 21.96 -17.47
N LEU A 37 -9.93 20.84 -17.00
CA LEU A 37 -9.18 20.80 -15.76
C LEU A 37 -7.67 20.89 -16.01
N VAL A 38 -7.06 21.91 -15.40
CA VAL A 38 -5.60 22.01 -15.28
C VAL A 38 -5.24 22.01 -13.82
N GLU A 39 -4.59 20.96 -13.36
CA GLU A 39 -4.12 20.81 -11.99
C GLU A 39 -2.72 21.40 -11.83
N LEU A 40 -2.56 22.27 -10.84
CA LEU A 40 -1.26 22.78 -10.44
C LEU A 40 -0.79 21.97 -9.22
N ASN A 41 0.31 21.27 -9.34
CA ASN A 41 0.91 20.52 -8.25
C ASN A 41 2.37 20.90 -8.04
N SER A 42 2.87 20.67 -6.84
CA SER A 42 4.28 20.85 -6.50
C SER A 42 5.03 19.50 -6.61
N PHE A 43 6.25 19.45 -6.15
CA PHE A 43 7.05 18.22 -6.16
C PHE A 43 6.36 17.06 -5.45
N GLY A 44 6.38 15.90 -6.08
CA GLY A 44 5.59 14.73 -5.83
C GLY A 44 5.85 13.93 -4.57
N CYS A 45 6.57 14.45 -3.60
CA CYS A 45 6.67 13.76 -2.31
C CYS A 45 5.56 14.24 -1.39
N GLY A 46 4.40 13.70 -1.50
CA GLY A 46 3.35 14.09 -0.60
C GLY A 46 1.99 13.56 -0.96
N LEU A 47 1.01 14.30 -0.51
CA LEU A 47 -0.39 14.02 -0.72
C LEU A 47 -0.79 14.24 -2.19
N ASP A 48 -0.07 15.10 -2.90
CA ASP A 48 -0.34 15.45 -4.29
C ASP A 48 -0.23 14.23 -5.23
N ALA A 49 0.72 13.32 -4.98
CA ALA A 49 0.83 12.10 -5.79
C ALA A 49 -0.44 11.22 -5.72
N VAL A 50 -1.08 11.15 -4.54
CA VAL A 50 -2.35 10.42 -4.34
C VAL A 50 -3.49 11.12 -5.07
N VAL A 51 -3.52 12.45 -4.98
CA VAL A 51 -4.60 13.26 -5.56
C VAL A 51 -4.53 13.28 -7.06
N THR A 52 -3.36 13.55 -7.62
CA THR A 52 -3.10 13.58 -9.05
C THR A 52 -3.53 12.28 -9.71
N ASP A 53 -3.18 11.13 -9.11
CA ASP A 53 -3.55 9.82 -9.61
C ASP A 53 -5.08 9.60 -9.61
N GLN A 54 -5.76 9.99 -8.52
CA GLN A 54 -7.21 9.86 -8.41
C GLN A 54 -7.95 10.83 -9.34
N VAL A 55 -7.48 12.07 -9.47
CA VAL A 55 -8.05 13.07 -10.40
C VAL A 55 -7.89 12.61 -11.84
N GLN A 56 -6.71 12.12 -12.20
CA GLN A 56 -6.47 11.54 -13.53
C GLN A 56 -7.42 10.37 -13.81
N GLU A 57 -7.65 9.50 -12.83
CA GLU A 57 -8.57 8.36 -12.98
C GLU A 57 -10.03 8.81 -13.17
N ILE A 58 -10.49 9.84 -12.42
CA ILE A 58 -11.83 10.43 -12.60
C ILE A 58 -11.99 10.99 -14.01
N MET A 59 -11.00 11.75 -14.49
CA MET A 59 -11.02 12.38 -15.80
C MET A 59 -11.00 11.33 -16.93
N SER A 60 -10.07 10.36 -16.87
CA SER A 60 -9.92 9.34 -17.91
C SER A 60 -11.11 8.39 -18.02
N LYS A 61 -11.70 7.96 -16.90
CA LYS A 61 -12.92 7.11 -16.90
C LYS A 61 -14.15 7.81 -17.51
N ARG A 62 -14.11 9.12 -17.62
CA ARG A 62 -15.14 9.96 -18.23
C ARG A 62 -14.75 10.48 -19.61
N ASN A 63 -13.69 9.94 -20.21
CA ASN A 63 -13.11 10.38 -21.50
C ASN A 63 -12.83 11.88 -21.53
N ARG A 64 -12.26 12.43 -20.44
CA ARG A 64 -11.89 13.85 -20.33
C ARG A 64 -10.38 13.98 -20.28
N LEU A 65 -9.89 15.07 -20.87
CA LEU A 65 -8.48 15.41 -20.83
C LEU A 65 -8.05 15.79 -19.42
N TYR A 66 -6.90 15.30 -19.01
CA TYR A 66 -6.27 15.67 -17.76
C TYR A 66 -4.91 16.33 -18.03
N THR A 67 -4.71 17.51 -17.49
CA THR A 67 -3.45 18.24 -17.60
C THR A 67 -2.95 18.61 -16.22
N SER A 68 -1.76 18.12 -15.87
CA SER A 68 -1.04 18.48 -14.65
C SER A 68 0.17 19.34 -15.01
N LEU A 69 0.33 20.44 -14.30
CA LEU A 69 1.48 21.34 -14.38
C LEU A 69 2.24 21.30 -13.07
N LYS A 70 3.46 20.77 -13.08
CA LYS A 70 4.35 20.81 -11.92
C LYS A 70 4.96 22.20 -11.80
N ILE A 71 4.74 22.83 -10.65
CA ILE A 71 5.21 24.17 -10.33
C ILE A 71 6.21 24.09 -9.18
N ASP A 72 7.43 24.55 -9.41
CA ASP A 72 8.46 24.70 -8.40
C ASP A 72 9.26 25.99 -8.59
N GLN A 73 10.23 26.23 -7.73
CA GLN A 73 11.06 27.44 -7.76
C GLN A 73 11.94 27.53 -9.03
N SER A 74 12.23 26.39 -9.65
CA SER A 74 13.06 26.29 -10.87
C SER A 74 12.23 26.12 -12.15
N MET A 75 10.96 26.49 -12.15
CA MET A 75 10.00 26.20 -13.19
C MET A 75 10.40 26.78 -14.55
N ASN A 76 10.47 25.91 -15.55
CA ASN A 76 10.65 26.31 -16.93
C ASN A 76 9.30 26.62 -17.59
N LEU A 77 9.01 27.88 -17.83
CA LEU A 77 7.78 28.34 -18.50
C LEU A 77 7.62 27.75 -19.93
N GLY A 78 8.68 27.32 -20.56
CA GLY A 78 8.63 26.62 -21.86
C GLY A 78 7.86 25.31 -21.79
N ALA A 79 8.11 24.49 -20.77
CA ALA A 79 7.39 23.23 -20.55
C ALA A 79 5.89 23.46 -20.29
N VAL A 80 5.55 24.47 -19.49
CA VAL A 80 4.15 24.86 -19.23
C VAL A 80 3.45 25.28 -20.52
N ARG A 81 4.10 26.13 -21.35
CA ARG A 81 3.55 26.56 -22.63
C ARG A 81 3.31 25.41 -23.60
N ILE A 82 4.22 24.45 -23.66
CA ILE A 82 4.07 23.24 -24.49
C ILE A 82 2.85 22.44 -24.03
N ARG A 83 2.73 22.17 -22.74
CA ARG A 83 1.59 21.40 -22.18
C ARG A 83 0.24 22.09 -22.44
N LEU A 84 0.16 23.42 -22.26
CA LEU A 84 -1.06 24.18 -22.53
C LEU A 84 -1.39 24.22 -24.04
N ARG A 85 -0.39 24.28 -24.93
CA ARG A 85 -0.61 24.16 -26.37
C ARG A 85 -1.12 22.78 -26.75
N SER A 86 -0.55 21.73 -26.20
CA SER A 86 -1.02 20.35 -26.41
C SER A 86 -2.45 20.15 -25.92
N LEU A 87 -2.79 20.70 -24.74
CA LEU A 87 -4.16 20.69 -24.25
C LEU A 87 -5.11 21.38 -25.24
N LYS A 88 -4.76 22.57 -25.70
CA LYS A 88 -5.59 23.32 -26.67
C LYS A 88 -5.80 22.56 -27.99
N ALA A 89 -4.78 21.89 -28.50
CA ALA A 89 -4.88 21.06 -29.71
C ALA A 89 -5.81 19.86 -29.46
N ALA A 90 -5.61 19.13 -28.37
CA ALA A 90 -6.41 17.97 -27.99
C ALA A 90 -7.90 18.32 -27.72
N ILE A 91 -8.20 19.51 -27.20
CA ILE A 91 -9.58 20.00 -27.06
C ILE A 91 -10.26 20.11 -28.45
N GLY A 92 -9.55 20.66 -29.44
CA GLY A 92 -10.07 20.80 -30.80
C GLY A 92 -10.43 19.44 -31.44
N GLU A 93 -9.61 18.42 -31.24
CA GLU A 93 -9.85 17.06 -31.72
C GLU A 93 -11.03 16.40 -30.98
N ARG A 94 -11.07 16.53 -29.65
CA ARG A 94 -12.13 15.92 -28.82
C ARG A 94 -13.53 16.49 -29.08
N MET A 95 -13.66 17.74 -29.44
CA MET A 95 -14.97 18.35 -29.74
C MET A 95 -15.75 17.61 -30.84
N GLN A 96 -15.09 16.71 -31.56
CA GLN A 96 -15.69 15.84 -32.56
C GLN A 96 -16.26 14.52 -31.97
N GLU A 97 -15.92 14.16 -30.73
CA GLU A 97 -16.36 12.93 -30.09
C GLU A 97 -17.43 13.19 -29.00
N LYS A 98 -18.62 12.60 -29.14
CA LYS A 98 -19.63 12.60 -28.10
C LYS A 98 -19.32 11.50 -27.09
N GLY A 99 -18.72 11.85 -25.95
CA GLY A 99 -18.44 10.91 -24.88
C GLY A 99 -19.69 10.48 -24.08
N SER A 100 -19.83 9.20 -23.83
CA SER A 100 -20.81 8.67 -22.88
C SER A 100 -20.26 8.81 -21.44
N VAL A 101 -21.10 9.30 -20.52
CA VAL A 101 -20.76 9.41 -19.09
C VAL A 101 -21.12 8.10 -18.39
N ALA A 102 -20.22 7.13 -18.41
CA ALA A 102 -20.41 5.90 -17.66
C ALA A 102 -20.21 6.14 -16.13
N PRO A 103 -20.93 5.42 -15.27
CA PRO A 103 -20.68 5.50 -13.83
C PRO A 103 -19.29 4.96 -13.48
N ILE A 104 -18.60 5.67 -12.60
CA ILE A 104 -17.30 5.22 -12.09
C ILE A 104 -17.56 4.14 -11.03
N LEU A 105 -17.10 2.93 -11.28
CA LEU A 105 -17.18 1.80 -10.35
C LEU A 105 -15.79 1.34 -9.96
N TYR A 106 -15.63 0.98 -8.68
CA TYR A 106 -14.42 0.38 -8.13
C TYR A 106 -14.78 -0.98 -7.51
N PRO A 107 -14.89 -2.04 -8.31
CA PRO A 107 -15.18 -3.36 -7.78
C PRO A 107 -14.01 -3.82 -6.90
N LYS A 108 -14.33 -4.37 -5.72
CA LYS A 108 -13.35 -4.90 -4.78
C LYS A 108 -13.71 -6.35 -4.47
N ALA A 109 -12.73 -7.25 -4.62
CA ALA A 109 -12.88 -8.61 -4.13
C ALA A 109 -12.69 -8.63 -2.61
N GLU A 110 -13.60 -9.24 -1.88
CA GLU A 110 -13.56 -9.36 -0.43
C GLU A 110 -12.88 -10.68 -0.01
N PHE A 111 -12.03 -10.62 1.00
CA PHE A 111 -11.51 -11.81 1.65
C PHE A 111 -12.54 -12.37 2.61
N THR A 112 -13.12 -13.52 2.29
CA THR A 112 -14.21 -14.15 3.06
C THR A 112 -13.71 -15.14 4.10
N PRO A 113 -14.53 -15.54 5.09
CA PRO A 113 -14.15 -16.54 6.09
C PRO A 113 -13.74 -17.90 5.52
N GLU A 114 -14.31 -18.31 4.39
CA GLU A 114 -14.03 -19.58 3.70
C GLU A 114 -12.63 -19.61 3.09
N MET A 115 -12.07 -18.45 2.79
CA MET A 115 -10.71 -18.29 2.25
C MET A 115 -9.64 -18.47 3.32
N ARG A 116 -10.02 -18.39 4.59
CA ARG A 116 -9.11 -18.58 5.72
C ARG A 116 -8.49 -19.98 5.71
N GLY A 117 -7.17 -20.05 5.78
CA GLY A 117 -6.41 -21.31 5.77
C GLY A 117 -6.26 -21.97 4.39
N THR A 118 -7.07 -21.60 3.40
CA THR A 118 -7.02 -22.14 2.03
C THR A 118 -6.31 -21.21 1.05
N PHE A 119 -6.35 -19.91 1.31
CA PHE A 119 -5.68 -18.89 0.50
C PHE A 119 -4.30 -18.59 1.05
N THR A 120 -3.34 -18.37 0.15
CA THR A 120 -2.04 -17.79 0.49
C THR A 120 -2.16 -16.27 0.52
N ILE A 121 -1.82 -15.67 1.67
CA ILE A 121 -1.85 -14.21 1.85
C ILE A 121 -0.43 -13.68 1.69
N LEU A 122 -0.19 -12.90 0.65
CA LEU A 122 1.10 -12.28 0.38
C LEU A 122 1.22 -10.94 1.13
N ALA A 123 2.29 -10.78 1.90
CA ALA A 123 2.60 -9.58 2.67
C ALA A 123 3.95 -9.02 2.26
N PRO A 124 4.09 -7.73 1.89
CA PRO A 124 5.39 -7.14 1.60
C PRO A 124 6.18 -7.00 2.90
N GLU A 125 7.46 -7.36 2.90
CA GLU A 125 8.32 -7.22 4.07
C GLU A 125 8.68 -5.74 4.27
N MET A 126 8.32 -5.18 5.42
CA MET A 126 8.66 -3.80 5.80
C MET A 126 9.76 -3.72 6.86
N SER A 127 10.03 -4.84 7.54
CA SER A 127 11.08 -4.96 8.56
C SER A 127 11.59 -6.39 8.61
N PRO A 128 12.84 -6.67 8.23
CA PRO A 128 13.37 -8.03 8.15
C PRO A 128 13.46 -8.73 9.51
N ILE A 129 13.48 -7.97 10.60
CA ILE A 129 13.53 -8.53 11.98
C ILE A 129 12.14 -8.87 12.50
N HIS A 130 11.17 -7.98 12.28
CA HIS A 130 9.82 -8.12 12.86
C HIS A 130 8.88 -9.00 12.02
N PHE A 131 8.99 -8.92 10.70
CA PHE A 131 8.01 -9.59 9.82
C PHE A 131 8.01 -11.11 9.91
N PRO A 132 9.13 -11.83 10.10
CA PRO A 132 9.11 -13.27 10.37
C PRO A 132 8.33 -13.63 11.64
N LEU A 133 8.46 -12.82 12.71
CA LEU A 133 7.73 -13.00 13.96
C LEU A 133 6.23 -12.71 13.80
N ILE A 134 5.89 -11.62 13.10
CA ILE A 134 4.50 -11.25 12.77
C ILE A 134 3.85 -12.33 11.90
N ARG A 135 4.54 -12.81 10.87
CA ARG A 135 4.10 -13.94 10.02
C ARG A 135 3.69 -15.13 10.86
N ASP A 136 4.54 -15.55 11.78
CA ASP A 136 4.31 -16.75 12.57
C ASP A 136 3.20 -16.53 13.62
N ALA A 137 3.05 -15.32 14.16
CA ALA A 137 1.92 -14.94 14.97
C ALA A 137 0.59 -15.04 14.18
N VAL A 138 0.56 -14.57 12.93
CA VAL A 138 -0.63 -14.63 12.08
C VAL A 138 -0.92 -16.06 11.63
N ARG A 139 0.11 -16.84 11.26
CA ARG A 139 -0.03 -18.28 10.93
C ARG A 139 -0.62 -19.08 12.09
N SER A 140 -0.24 -18.78 13.32
CA SER A 140 -0.80 -19.41 14.52
C SER A 140 -2.29 -19.13 14.74
N ALA A 141 -2.84 -18.13 14.05
CA ALA A 141 -4.27 -17.83 14.04
C ALA A 141 -5.02 -18.51 12.87
N GLY A 142 -4.36 -19.39 12.11
CA GLY A 142 -4.96 -20.17 11.03
C GLY A 142 -4.99 -19.45 9.68
N TYR A 143 -4.14 -18.44 9.45
CA TYR A 143 -3.95 -17.79 8.16
C TYR A 143 -2.64 -18.26 7.51
N ASN A 144 -2.66 -18.59 6.23
CA ASN A 144 -1.44 -18.93 5.50
C ASN A 144 -0.81 -17.66 4.92
N VAL A 145 0.10 -17.04 5.67
CA VAL A 145 0.77 -15.79 5.27
C VAL A 145 2.18 -16.09 4.80
N GLU A 146 2.54 -15.50 3.66
CA GLU A 146 3.89 -15.48 3.12
C GLU A 146 4.41 -14.05 3.05
N VAL A 147 5.60 -13.83 3.61
CA VAL A 147 6.27 -12.52 3.62
C VAL A 147 7.23 -12.47 2.43
N LEU A 148 7.09 -11.44 1.63
CA LEU A 148 7.88 -11.21 0.42
C LEU A 148 9.07 -10.31 0.77
N PRO A 149 10.31 -10.83 0.81
CA PRO A 149 11.48 -9.98 1.02
C PRO A 149 11.67 -9.03 -0.16
N PRO A 150 12.03 -7.75 0.10
CA PRO A 150 12.21 -6.76 -0.94
C PRO A 150 13.44 -7.09 -1.80
N VAL A 151 13.27 -6.95 -3.10
CA VAL A 151 14.35 -7.09 -4.10
C VAL A 151 14.37 -5.88 -5.02
N ARG A 152 15.50 -5.64 -5.69
CA ARG A 152 15.64 -4.48 -6.59
C ARG A 152 14.56 -4.43 -7.69
N ALA A 153 14.17 -5.58 -8.22
CA ALA A 153 13.13 -5.68 -9.25
C ALA A 153 11.75 -5.16 -8.79
N ASP A 154 11.50 -5.07 -7.48
CA ASP A 154 10.26 -4.49 -6.94
C ASP A 154 10.12 -3.02 -7.29
N ILE A 155 11.23 -2.29 -7.42
CA ILE A 155 11.23 -0.88 -7.80
C ILE A 155 10.71 -0.73 -9.24
N ASP A 156 11.29 -1.48 -10.18
CA ASP A 156 10.94 -1.40 -11.59
C ASP A 156 9.47 -1.83 -11.81
N THR A 157 9.06 -2.90 -11.13
CA THR A 157 7.65 -3.36 -11.14
C THR A 157 6.73 -2.30 -10.53
N GLY A 158 7.11 -1.73 -9.39
CA GLY A 158 6.31 -0.69 -8.73
C GLY A 158 6.14 0.56 -9.57
N LEU A 159 7.19 1.02 -10.24
CA LEU A 159 7.15 2.17 -11.16
C LEU A 159 6.27 1.94 -12.40
N SER A 160 6.00 0.68 -12.76
CA SER A 160 5.09 0.36 -13.85
C SER A 160 3.61 0.51 -13.47
N PHE A 161 3.28 0.48 -12.18
CA PHE A 161 1.89 0.50 -11.68
C PHE A 161 1.56 1.69 -10.79
N VAL A 162 2.57 2.33 -10.20
CA VAL A 162 2.39 3.43 -9.26
C VAL A 162 2.98 4.70 -9.84
N ASN A 163 2.29 5.82 -9.63
CA ASN A 163 2.76 7.13 -10.04
C ASN A 163 4.18 7.41 -9.50
N ASN A 164 5.08 7.86 -10.37
CA ASN A 164 6.49 8.18 -10.03
C ASN A 164 6.64 9.23 -8.93
N ASP A 165 5.61 10.04 -8.69
CA ASP A 165 5.59 11.03 -7.63
C ASP A 165 5.20 10.43 -6.27
N ALA A 166 4.80 9.15 -6.22
CA ALA A 166 4.51 8.45 -4.98
C ALA A 166 5.80 8.24 -4.16
N CYS A 167 5.64 8.12 -2.85
CA CYS A 167 6.78 7.88 -1.97
C CYS A 167 7.41 6.49 -2.23
N TYR A 168 8.72 6.41 -2.09
CA TYR A 168 9.50 5.21 -2.36
C TYR A 168 8.98 3.94 -1.66
N PRO A 169 8.57 3.99 -0.36
CA PRO A 169 7.95 2.83 0.28
C PRO A 169 6.68 2.33 -0.40
N ALA A 170 5.86 3.21 -1.00
CA ALA A 170 4.67 2.80 -1.75
C ALA A 170 5.08 2.02 -3.01
N ILE A 171 6.07 2.53 -3.74
CA ILE A 171 6.58 1.88 -4.97
C ILE A 171 7.10 0.49 -4.65
N ILE A 172 7.94 0.34 -3.61
CA ILE A 172 8.52 -0.97 -3.24
C ILE A 172 7.45 -1.95 -2.77
N THR A 173 6.56 -1.53 -1.87
CA THR A 173 5.57 -2.45 -1.28
C THR A 173 4.56 -2.93 -2.31
N ILE A 174 4.09 -2.05 -3.19
CA ILE A 174 3.17 -2.42 -4.26
C ILE A 174 3.91 -3.23 -5.33
N GLY A 175 5.13 -2.82 -5.69
CA GLY A 175 5.96 -3.55 -6.63
C GLY A 175 6.27 -4.97 -6.19
N SER A 176 6.56 -5.20 -4.90
CA SER A 176 6.78 -6.54 -4.34
C SER A 176 5.54 -7.44 -4.49
N LEU A 177 4.36 -6.91 -4.16
CA LEU A 177 3.10 -7.64 -4.33
C LEU A 177 2.81 -7.93 -5.82
N MET A 178 2.91 -6.91 -6.67
CA MET A 178 2.64 -7.07 -8.11
C MET A 178 3.63 -8.03 -8.78
N ARG A 179 4.92 -7.94 -8.47
CA ARG A 179 5.93 -8.88 -8.96
C ARG A 179 5.61 -10.32 -8.56
N ALA A 180 5.23 -10.55 -7.31
CA ALA A 180 4.85 -11.87 -6.84
C ALA A 180 3.62 -12.40 -7.58
N LEU A 181 2.57 -11.60 -7.74
CA LEU A 181 1.35 -11.98 -8.45
C LEU A 181 1.61 -12.27 -9.95
N LEU A 182 2.50 -11.52 -10.59
CA LEU A 182 2.82 -11.67 -12.01
C LEU A 182 3.91 -12.73 -12.28
N SER A 183 4.54 -13.28 -11.25
CA SER A 183 5.64 -14.26 -11.39
C SER A 183 5.22 -15.64 -11.92
N GLY A 184 3.92 -15.96 -11.88
CA GLY A 184 3.42 -17.31 -12.16
C GLY A 184 3.68 -18.33 -11.05
N THR A 185 4.31 -17.92 -9.92
CA THR A 185 4.63 -18.81 -8.79
C THR A 185 3.40 -19.16 -7.96
N TYR A 186 2.44 -18.23 -7.89
CA TYR A 186 1.25 -18.34 -7.03
C TYR A 186 0.01 -18.68 -7.84
N ASP A 187 -0.83 -19.55 -7.29
CA ASP A 187 -2.18 -19.79 -7.83
C ASP A 187 -3.07 -18.58 -7.51
N LEU A 188 -3.30 -17.74 -8.52
CA LEU A 188 -4.09 -16.50 -8.39
C LEU A 188 -5.54 -16.74 -7.96
N SER A 189 -6.08 -17.96 -8.14
CA SER A 189 -7.42 -18.32 -7.67
C SER A 189 -7.51 -18.53 -6.16
N ARG A 190 -6.35 -18.74 -5.51
CA ARG A 190 -6.19 -18.97 -4.07
C ARG A 190 -5.18 -18.04 -3.41
N THR A 191 -5.01 -16.86 -3.99
CA THR A 191 -4.10 -15.85 -3.47
C THR A 191 -4.85 -14.61 -3.04
N ALA A 192 -4.46 -14.04 -1.91
CA ALA A 192 -4.88 -12.73 -1.42
C ALA A 192 -3.65 -11.90 -1.08
N VAL A 193 -3.79 -10.61 -0.98
CA VAL A 193 -2.71 -9.70 -0.56
C VAL A 193 -3.11 -8.95 0.70
N ILE A 194 -2.12 -8.57 1.52
CA ILE A 194 -2.36 -7.83 2.75
C ILE A 194 -1.47 -6.60 2.82
N LEU A 195 -2.06 -5.47 3.20
CA LEU A 195 -1.33 -4.23 3.39
C LEU A 195 -1.92 -3.44 4.57
N SER A 196 -1.06 -2.74 5.31
CA SER A 196 -1.51 -1.89 6.41
C SER A 196 -2.10 -0.58 5.90
N GLN A 197 -3.18 -0.13 6.53
CA GLN A 197 -3.80 1.16 6.28
C GLN A 197 -3.90 1.94 7.59
N THR A 198 -3.08 2.97 7.74
CA THR A 198 -2.94 3.65 9.04
C THR A 198 -4.18 4.45 9.46
N GLY A 199 -4.99 4.92 8.51
CA GLY A 199 -6.17 5.75 8.76
C GLY A 199 -5.88 7.15 9.31
N GLY A 200 -4.60 7.52 9.42
CA GLY A 200 -4.13 8.87 9.80
C GLY A 200 -3.90 9.77 8.59
N ALA A 201 -3.40 10.98 8.83
CA ALA A 201 -3.10 11.96 7.78
C ALA A 201 -1.90 11.58 6.89
N CYS A 202 -1.24 10.47 7.14
CA CYS A 202 -0.16 9.96 6.30
C CYS A 202 -0.70 9.41 4.99
N ARG A 203 0.01 9.65 3.89
CA ARG A 203 -0.28 9.05 2.56
C ARG A 203 -0.28 7.52 2.56
N ALA A 204 0.41 6.86 3.51
CA ALA A 204 0.35 5.41 3.68
C ALA A 204 -1.08 4.87 3.89
N SER A 205 -2.01 5.70 4.36
CA SER A 205 -3.43 5.36 4.40
C SER A 205 -4.02 5.10 3.01
N ASN A 206 -3.38 5.57 1.94
CA ASN A 206 -3.83 5.46 0.56
C ASN A 206 -3.02 4.46 -0.29
N TYR A 207 -2.03 3.75 0.28
CA TYR A 207 -1.32 2.67 -0.44
C TYR A 207 -2.28 1.57 -0.91
N ILE A 208 -3.33 1.30 -0.14
CA ILE A 208 -4.42 0.39 -0.54
C ILE A 208 -5.08 0.85 -1.85
N GLY A 209 -5.32 2.15 -2.01
CA GLY A 209 -5.87 2.72 -3.24
C GLY A 209 -4.96 2.49 -4.44
N PHE A 210 -3.67 2.73 -4.30
CA PHE A 210 -2.68 2.43 -5.34
C PHE A 210 -2.61 0.93 -5.66
N LEU A 211 -2.68 0.07 -4.64
CA LEU A 211 -2.70 -1.38 -4.85
C LEU A 211 -3.93 -1.83 -5.64
N HIS A 212 -5.12 -1.35 -5.29
CA HIS A 212 -6.33 -1.65 -6.06
C HIS A 212 -6.23 -1.19 -7.51
N LYS A 213 -5.65 0.01 -7.76
CA LYS A 213 -5.41 0.48 -9.11
C LYS A 213 -4.45 -0.43 -9.86
N ALA A 214 -3.33 -0.79 -9.25
CA ALA A 214 -2.35 -1.70 -9.84
C ALA A 214 -2.96 -3.07 -10.21
N LEU A 215 -3.81 -3.61 -9.34
CA LEU A 215 -4.54 -4.85 -9.60
C LEU A 215 -5.53 -4.71 -10.77
N ASP A 216 -6.25 -3.59 -10.85
CA ASP A 216 -7.17 -3.32 -11.97
C ASP A 216 -6.41 -3.17 -13.28
N ASP A 217 -5.33 -2.39 -13.30
CA ASP A 217 -4.48 -2.16 -14.48
C ASP A 217 -3.84 -3.48 -14.99
N ALA A 218 -3.59 -4.44 -14.09
CA ALA A 218 -3.08 -5.76 -14.43
C ALA A 218 -4.16 -6.81 -14.74
N GLY A 219 -5.46 -6.46 -14.71
CA GLY A 219 -6.56 -7.41 -14.89
C GLY A 219 -6.74 -8.39 -13.71
N LEU A 220 -6.24 -8.05 -12.54
CA LEU A 220 -6.23 -8.86 -11.32
C LEU A 220 -7.22 -8.36 -10.25
N SER A 221 -8.26 -7.62 -10.62
CA SER A 221 -9.27 -7.05 -9.69
C SER A 221 -9.99 -8.09 -8.82
N ARG A 222 -9.90 -9.38 -9.19
CA ARG A 222 -10.43 -10.51 -8.43
C ARG A 222 -9.61 -10.92 -7.22
N ILE A 223 -8.36 -10.42 -7.09
CA ILE A 223 -7.49 -10.73 -5.95
C ILE A 223 -8.00 -9.98 -4.72
N PRO A 224 -8.37 -10.68 -3.63
CA PRO A 224 -8.80 -10.02 -2.40
C PRO A 224 -7.65 -9.23 -1.76
N VAL A 225 -7.95 -8.00 -1.33
CA VAL A 225 -7.01 -7.13 -0.62
C VAL A 225 -7.44 -7.01 0.83
N ILE A 226 -6.61 -7.50 1.75
CA ILE A 226 -6.82 -7.39 3.19
C ILE A 226 -6.21 -6.07 3.66
N SER A 227 -7.05 -5.15 4.13
CA SER A 227 -6.63 -3.89 4.72
C SER A 227 -6.49 -4.03 6.24
N LEU A 228 -5.25 -3.97 6.74
CA LEU A 228 -5.01 -3.92 8.19
C LEU A 228 -5.25 -2.50 8.69
N ASN A 229 -6.44 -2.23 9.20
CA ASN A 229 -6.81 -0.95 9.78
C ASN A 229 -7.55 -1.12 11.09
N THR A 230 -7.50 -0.08 11.95
CA THR A 230 -8.18 -0.05 13.26
C THR A 230 -9.51 0.72 13.22
N ARG A 231 -9.84 1.35 12.09
CA ARG A 231 -10.99 2.24 11.94
C ARG A 231 -12.10 1.70 11.05
N ASN A 232 -12.05 0.42 10.70
CA ASN A 232 -13.02 -0.22 9.79
C ASN A 232 -13.16 0.53 8.44
N LEU A 233 -12.05 1.02 7.90
CA LEU A 233 -12.01 1.80 6.67
C LEU A 233 -12.42 0.99 5.45
N GLU A 234 -12.15 -0.32 5.47
CA GLU A 234 -12.64 -1.27 4.47
C GLU A 234 -13.26 -2.48 5.17
N PRO A 235 -14.48 -2.88 4.78
CA PRO A 235 -15.13 -4.05 5.35
C PRO A 235 -14.35 -5.32 5.00
N GLN A 236 -14.14 -6.18 5.98
CA GLN A 236 -13.45 -7.46 5.81
C GLN A 236 -14.12 -8.49 6.71
N SER A 237 -14.74 -9.49 6.13
CA SER A 237 -15.41 -10.54 6.89
C SER A 237 -14.47 -11.68 7.31
N GLY A 238 -13.48 -11.99 6.46
CA GLY A 238 -12.61 -13.17 6.62
C GLY A 238 -11.38 -12.96 7.50
N PHE A 239 -10.84 -11.74 7.57
CA PHE A 239 -9.67 -11.46 8.40
C PHE A 239 -10.09 -10.77 9.70
N ARG A 240 -9.92 -11.45 10.84
CA ARG A 240 -10.34 -10.95 12.16
C ARG A 240 -9.18 -10.81 13.11
N LEU A 241 -8.99 -9.62 13.65
CA LEU A 241 -8.06 -9.36 14.74
C LEU A 241 -8.67 -9.82 16.07
N THR A 242 -8.51 -11.11 16.41
CA THR A 242 -8.96 -11.64 17.70
C THR A 242 -8.03 -11.16 18.82
N PHE A 243 -8.53 -11.13 20.07
CA PHE A 243 -7.72 -10.75 21.22
C PHE A 243 -6.46 -11.63 21.36
N THR A 244 -6.59 -12.92 21.06
CA THR A 244 -5.45 -13.85 21.08
C THR A 244 -4.41 -13.47 20.02
N LEU A 245 -4.84 -13.12 18.80
CA LEU A 245 -3.93 -12.67 17.74
C LEU A 245 -3.26 -11.35 18.11
N ILE A 246 -4.02 -10.37 18.61
CA ILE A 246 -3.47 -9.08 19.06
C ILE A 246 -2.39 -9.30 20.14
N ARG A 247 -2.64 -10.11 21.13
CA ARG A 247 -1.63 -10.46 22.15
C ARG A 247 -0.37 -11.09 21.54
N ARG A 248 -0.51 -11.94 20.52
CA ARG A 248 0.65 -12.55 19.81
C ARG A 248 1.39 -11.53 18.99
N LEU A 249 0.70 -10.61 18.31
CA LEU A 249 1.31 -9.53 17.54
C LEU A 249 2.09 -8.56 18.45
N ILE A 250 1.56 -8.22 19.63
CA ILE A 250 2.27 -7.41 20.62
C ILE A 250 3.55 -8.12 21.07
N LYS A 251 3.48 -9.42 21.40
CA LYS A 251 4.67 -10.20 21.75
C LYS A 251 5.68 -10.28 20.59
N ALA A 252 5.22 -10.43 19.35
CA ALA A 252 6.06 -10.44 18.16
C ALA A 252 6.80 -9.10 18.00
N ALA A 253 6.11 -7.99 18.20
CA ALA A 253 6.72 -6.65 18.15
C ALA A 253 7.81 -6.49 19.23
N ILE A 254 7.50 -6.84 20.50
CA ILE A 254 8.47 -6.74 21.60
C ILE A 254 9.68 -7.69 21.39
N TYR A 255 9.47 -8.90 20.89
CA TYR A 255 10.58 -9.79 20.51
C TYR A 255 11.44 -9.16 19.40
N GLY A 256 10.79 -8.58 18.37
CA GLY A 256 11.48 -7.89 17.29
C GLY A 256 12.34 -6.75 17.79
N ASP A 257 11.78 -5.88 18.63
CA ASP A 257 12.51 -4.76 19.24
C ASP A 257 13.71 -5.23 20.08
N ALA A 258 13.51 -6.25 20.95
CA ALA A 258 14.58 -6.80 21.77
C ALA A 258 15.71 -7.39 20.92
N LEU A 259 15.36 -8.20 19.91
CA LEU A 259 16.34 -8.80 19.00
C LEU A 259 17.07 -7.74 18.16
N GLN A 260 16.35 -6.74 17.67
CA GLN A 260 16.95 -5.62 16.92
C GLN A 260 17.94 -4.83 17.78
N GLN A 261 17.55 -4.51 19.00
CA GLN A 261 18.40 -3.77 19.92
C GLN A 261 19.68 -4.57 20.25
N CYS A 262 19.55 -5.86 20.52
CA CYS A 262 20.69 -6.74 20.79
C CYS A 262 21.61 -6.83 19.58
N LEU A 263 21.08 -7.11 18.41
CA LEU A 263 21.84 -7.24 17.17
C LEU A 263 22.64 -5.96 16.86
N TYR A 264 21.98 -4.81 16.90
CA TYR A 264 22.61 -3.55 16.53
C TYR A 264 23.63 -3.04 17.54
N ARG A 265 23.47 -3.39 18.83
CA ARG A 265 24.46 -3.08 19.87
C ARG A 265 25.69 -3.99 19.81
N THR A 266 25.51 -5.26 19.42
CA THR A 266 26.58 -6.27 19.43
C THR A 266 27.39 -6.28 18.15
N ARG A 267 26.71 -6.12 16.98
CA ARG A 267 27.34 -6.20 15.66
C ARG A 267 28.61 -5.35 15.47
N PRO A 268 28.70 -4.08 15.95
CA PRO A 268 29.93 -3.28 15.83
C PRO A 268 31.11 -3.82 16.62
N TYR A 269 30.87 -4.69 17.62
CA TYR A 269 31.87 -5.20 18.56
C TYR A 269 32.09 -6.72 18.41
N GLU A 270 31.52 -7.37 17.42
CA GLU A 270 31.69 -8.81 17.21
C GLU A 270 33.18 -9.15 16.91
N LYS A 271 33.68 -10.22 17.53
CA LYS A 271 35.06 -10.70 17.34
C LYS A 271 35.25 -11.41 16.01
N SER A 272 34.20 -12.09 15.54
CA SER A 272 34.20 -12.80 14.28
C SER A 272 33.04 -12.26 13.42
N PRO A 273 33.29 -11.71 12.20
CA PRO A 273 32.26 -11.16 11.35
C PRO A 273 31.09 -12.12 11.12
N GLY A 274 29.87 -11.68 11.36
CA GLY A 274 28.64 -12.47 11.21
C GLY A 274 28.25 -13.33 12.40
N SER A 275 29.03 -13.34 13.50
CA SER A 275 28.67 -14.09 14.72
C SER A 275 27.41 -13.55 15.40
N ALA A 276 27.24 -12.23 15.45
CA ALA A 276 26.05 -11.58 16.00
C ALA A 276 24.81 -11.92 15.17
N GLU A 277 24.93 -11.92 13.84
CA GLU A 277 23.84 -12.30 12.93
C GLU A 277 23.44 -13.76 13.11
N THR A 278 24.40 -14.67 13.25
CA THR A 278 24.15 -16.11 13.46
C THR A 278 23.38 -16.34 14.76
N LEU A 279 23.79 -15.66 15.83
CA LEU A 279 23.14 -15.78 17.13
C LEU A 279 21.75 -15.15 17.13
N TYR A 280 21.58 -14.00 16.46
CA TYR A 280 20.29 -13.36 16.24
C TYR A 280 19.32 -14.31 15.53
N ARG A 281 19.71 -14.95 14.42
CA ARG A 281 18.85 -15.89 13.67
C ARG A 281 18.40 -17.07 14.53
N LYS A 282 19.29 -17.61 15.37
CA LYS A 282 18.96 -18.65 16.33
C LYS A 282 17.88 -18.21 17.30
N TRP A 283 18.00 -17.00 17.87
CA TRP A 283 17.02 -16.46 18.80
C TRP A 283 15.72 -16.07 18.11
N GLN A 284 15.77 -15.56 16.91
CA GLN A 284 14.58 -15.30 16.10
C GLN A 284 13.75 -16.59 15.90
N ASP A 285 14.40 -17.71 15.57
CA ASP A 285 13.73 -19.01 15.41
C ASP A 285 13.09 -19.51 16.72
N ILE A 286 13.78 -19.36 17.85
CA ILE A 286 13.24 -19.69 19.19
C ILE A 286 12.00 -18.84 19.49
N CYS A 287 12.04 -17.54 19.23
CA CYS A 287 10.92 -16.62 19.44
C CYS A 287 9.74 -16.94 18.52
N CYS A 288 9.99 -17.25 17.24
CA CYS A 288 8.99 -17.67 16.27
C CYS A 288 8.26 -18.95 16.75
N LYS A 289 9.01 -19.99 17.11
CA LYS A 289 8.45 -21.24 17.65
C LYS A 289 7.64 -21.02 18.93
N SER A 290 8.09 -20.11 19.78
CA SER A 290 7.39 -19.72 21.01
C SER A 290 6.04 -19.03 20.71
N LEU A 291 6.00 -18.15 19.72
CA LEU A 291 4.77 -17.48 19.28
C LEU A 291 3.74 -18.46 18.72
N ILE A 292 4.15 -19.39 17.86
CA ILE A 292 3.28 -20.41 17.27
C ILE A 292 2.64 -21.26 18.36
N LYS A 293 3.41 -21.72 19.32
CA LYS A 293 2.93 -22.54 20.44
C LYS A 293 2.07 -21.78 21.46
N GLY A 294 2.00 -20.44 21.35
CA GLY A 294 1.21 -19.63 22.26
C GLY A 294 1.82 -19.53 23.66
N CYS A 295 3.08 -19.13 23.74
CA CYS A 295 3.84 -19.07 25.01
C CYS A 295 3.15 -18.26 26.12
N SER A 296 3.32 -18.73 27.38
CA SER A 296 2.94 -17.99 28.58
C SER A 296 3.71 -16.67 28.70
N PHE A 297 3.24 -15.74 29.55
CA PHE A 297 3.97 -14.50 29.81
C PHE A 297 5.34 -14.76 30.46
N HIS A 298 5.42 -15.74 31.36
CA HIS A 298 6.68 -16.15 32.00
C HIS A 298 7.70 -16.62 30.95
N ARG A 299 7.32 -17.52 30.05
CA ARG A 299 8.20 -18.01 28.97
C ARG A 299 8.61 -16.90 28.01
N PHE A 300 7.71 -15.97 27.73
CA PHE A 300 7.97 -14.80 26.93
C PHE A 300 9.07 -13.90 27.56
N ALA A 301 8.91 -13.56 28.86
CA ALA A 301 9.89 -12.77 29.61
C ALA A 301 11.25 -13.49 29.70
N GLN A 302 11.24 -14.80 29.93
CA GLN A 302 12.44 -15.62 29.97
C GLN A 302 13.19 -15.61 28.64
N ASN A 303 12.51 -15.73 27.51
CA ASN A 303 13.14 -15.67 26.19
C ASN A 303 13.79 -14.30 25.93
N ILE A 304 13.14 -13.19 26.35
CA ILE A 304 13.74 -11.86 26.24
C ILE A 304 15.01 -11.76 27.08
N SER A 305 14.94 -12.14 28.36
CA SER A 305 16.10 -12.10 29.27
C SER A 305 17.27 -12.91 28.72
N LEU A 306 17.03 -14.13 28.25
CA LEU A 306 18.06 -14.98 27.67
C LEU A 306 18.63 -14.43 26.37
N SER A 307 17.81 -13.85 25.49
CA SER A 307 18.31 -13.21 24.25
C SER A 307 19.22 -12.02 24.56
N LEU A 308 18.89 -11.21 25.57
CA LEU A 308 19.68 -10.08 26.00
C LEU A 308 21.06 -10.49 26.60
N ILE A 309 21.18 -11.69 27.15
CA ILE A 309 22.43 -12.21 27.71
C ILE A 309 23.33 -12.82 26.63
N HIS A 310 22.72 -13.42 25.59
CA HIS A 310 23.44 -14.23 24.62
C HIS A 310 23.71 -13.54 23.28
N ILE A 311 23.01 -12.46 22.95
CA ILE A 311 23.29 -11.60 21.78
C ILE A 311 24.09 -10.38 22.21
#